data_5730bbdc5bf27388299e1b4b570af76c
#
_entry.id   5730bbdc5bf27388299e1b4b570af76c
#
_cell.length_a   1.000
_cell.length_b   1.000
_cell.length_c   1.000
_cell.angle_alpha   90.00
_cell.angle_beta   90.00
_cell.angle_gamma   90.00
#
_symmetry.space_group_name_H-M   'P 1'
#
loop_
_entity.id
_entity.type
_entity.pdbx_description
1 polymer ?
#
loop_
_entity_poly.entity_id
_entity_poly.type
_entity_poly.pdbx_seq_one_letter_code
_entity_poly.pdbx_strand_id
1 'polypeptide(L)'
;MTARAGGPALQDGEAVIFDHVPSLRAFQLTALGMLGLTLLPVAAFAAVFPDSFWPAVPVFVTCMILLQERFRLGRHRAWITAQRIILQEGEEVAMTVVDRAEPRGTGVRVSCHGGARRGLRLSYVRDRPALAQAINTAAAEAS
;
A
#
# COMPACT_ATOMS: atom_id res chain seq x y z
N MET A 1 -19.37 -0.85 -9.58
CA MET A 1 -18.78 -1.63 -8.46
C MET A 1 -19.11 -0.91 -7.16
N THR A 2 -20.09 -1.39 -6.43
CA THR A 2 -20.49 -0.83 -5.14
C THR A 2 -19.38 -1.11 -4.13
N ALA A 3 -18.68 -0.05 -3.68
CA ALA A 3 -17.85 -0.14 -2.50
C ALA A 3 -18.73 -0.72 -1.37
N ARG A 4 -18.37 -1.90 -0.85
CA ARG A 4 -19.03 -2.48 0.31
C ARG A 4 -18.86 -1.50 1.47
N ALA A 5 -19.93 -0.83 1.83
CA ALA A 5 -20.01 0.07 2.99
C ALA A 5 -20.00 -0.69 4.34
N GLY A 6 -19.72 -1.98 4.32
CA GLY A 6 -19.54 -2.86 5.49
C GLY A 6 -18.23 -3.61 5.36
N GLY A 7 -17.69 -4.12 6.46
CA GLY A 7 -16.47 -4.91 6.51
C GLY A 7 -16.45 -6.11 5.54
N PRO A 8 -15.37 -6.90 5.54
CA PRO A 8 -15.24 -8.05 4.66
C PRO A 8 -16.31 -9.10 4.96
N ALA A 9 -16.67 -9.91 3.98
CA ALA A 9 -17.50 -11.09 4.20
C ALA A 9 -16.66 -12.13 4.97
N LEU A 10 -16.88 -12.24 6.27
CA LEU A 10 -16.20 -13.21 7.13
C LEU A 10 -16.90 -14.57 7.05
N GLN A 11 -16.13 -15.65 7.22
CA GLN A 11 -16.64 -17.00 7.39
C GLN A 11 -17.09 -17.23 8.84
N ASP A 12 -17.87 -18.27 9.08
CA ASP A 12 -18.33 -18.64 10.42
C ASP A 12 -17.13 -18.90 11.33
N GLY A 13 -17.08 -18.16 12.45
CA GLY A 13 -15.97 -18.22 13.42
C GLY A 13 -14.70 -17.44 13.03
N GLU A 14 -14.69 -16.77 11.89
CA GLU A 14 -13.57 -15.91 11.47
C GLU A 14 -13.65 -14.54 12.13
N ALA A 15 -12.55 -14.10 12.74
CA ALA A 15 -12.44 -12.77 13.35
C ALA A 15 -11.30 -11.97 12.73
N VAL A 16 -11.50 -10.65 12.57
CA VAL A 16 -10.45 -9.75 12.12
C VAL A 16 -9.46 -9.52 13.26
N ILE A 17 -8.20 -9.90 13.04
CA ILE A 17 -7.10 -9.69 13.99
C ILE A 17 -6.55 -8.27 13.85
N PHE A 18 -6.42 -7.80 12.61
CA PHE A 18 -5.86 -6.50 12.29
C PHE A 18 -6.61 -5.86 11.11
N ASP A 19 -7.09 -4.64 11.31
CA ASP A 19 -7.71 -3.83 10.25
C ASP A 19 -6.70 -2.80 9.76
N HIS A 20 -6.12 -3.04 8.58
CA HIS A 20 -5.21 -2.10 7.95
C HIS A 20 -5.99 -1.03 7.20
N VAL A 21 -6.05 0.16 7.78
CA VAL A 21 -6.56 1.38 7.13
C VAL A 21 -5.37 2.20 6.63
N PRO A 22 -5.32 2.57 5.33
CA PRO A 22 -4.23 3.37 4.79
C PRO A 22 -4.05 4.67 5.55
N SER A 23 -2.80 4.95 5.98
CA SER A 23 -2.47 6.14 6.74
C SER A 23 -2.33 7.36 5.83
N LEU A 24 -3.13 8.40 6.07
CA LEU A 24 -2.99 9.67 5.38
C LEU A 24 -1.62 10.33 5.64
N ARG A 25 -1.06 10.18 6.84
CA ARG A 25 0.28 10.70 7.17
C ARG A 25 1.36 10.01 6.35
N ALA A 26 1.30 8.68 6.22
CA ALA A 26 2.25 7.95 5.39
C ALA A 26 2.15 8.38 3.92
N PHE A 27 0.94 8.60 3.41
CA PHE A 27 0.73 9.16 2.08
C PHE A 27 1.31 10.57 1.93
N GLN A 28 1.07 11.47 2.89
CA GLN A 28 1.61 12.84 2.88
C GLN A 28 3.14 12.87 2.87
N LEU A 29 3.79 12.02 3.68
CA LEU A 29 5.26 11.90 3.68
C LEU A 29 5.79 11.40 2.34
N THR A 30 5.12 10.42 1.73
CA THR A 30 5.47 9.93 0.40
C THR A 30 5.30 11.04 -0.65
N ALA A 31 4.19 11.79 -0.58
CA ALA A 31 3.92 12.89 -1.49
C ALA A 31 4.97 14.01 -1.38
N LEU A 32 5.36 14.39 -0.16
CA LEU A 32 6.44 15.36 0.08
C LEU A 32 7.77 14.88 -0.49
N GLY A 33 8.12 13.60 -0.29
CA GLY A 33 9.32 13.00 -0.86
C GLY A 33 9.32 13.03 -2.39
N MET A 34 8.20 12.68 -3.03
CA MET A 34 8.05 12.72 -4.48
C MET A 34 8.14 14.15 -5.02
N LEU A 35 7.49 15.13 -4.38
CA LEU A 35 7.57 16.54 -4.77
C LEU A 35 9.02 17.07 -4.61
N GLY A 36 9.70 16.73 -3.51
CA GLY A 36 11.11 17.09 -3.33
C GLY A 36 12.02 16.50 -4.42
N LEU A 37 11.83 15.24 -4.77
CA LEU A 37 12.59 14.59 -5.85
C LEU A 37 12.28 15.20 -7.22
N THR A 38 11.07 15.69 -7.43
CA THR A 38 10.65 16.37 -8.67
C THR A 38 11.42 17.69 -8.91
N LEU A 39 11.99 18.29 -7.85
CA LEU A 39 12.81 19.51 -8.00
C LEU A 39 14.07 19.29 -8.83
N LEU A 40 14.61 18.07 -8.88
CA LEU A 40 15.77 17.75 -9.71
C LEU A 40 15.51 17.93 -11.21
N PRO A 41 14.50 17.30 -11.81
CA PRO A 41 14.18 17.55 -13.21
C PRO A 41 13.68 18.98 -13.46
N VAL A 42 13.00 19.63 -12.52
CA VAL A 42 12.61 21.03 -12.62
C VAL A 42 13.84 21.92 -12.80
N ALA A 43 14.86 21.75 -11.96
CA ALA A 43 16.10 22.51 -12.05
C ALA A 43 16.84 22.25 -13.37
N ALA A 44 16.88 20.98 -13.82
CA ALA A 44 17.48 20.62 -15.10
C ALA A 44 16.77 21.30 -16.29
N PHE A 45 15.46 21.26 -16.33
CA PHE A 45 14.67 21.93 -17.39
C PHE A 45 14.79 23.45 -17.34
N ALA A 46 14.83 24.05 -16.12
CA ALA A 46 15.03 25.47 -15.96
C ALA A 46 16.41 25.94 -16.46
N ALA A 47 17.43 25.13 -16.28
CA ALA A 47 18.79 25.43 -16.76
C ALA A 47 18.90 25.36 -18.29
N VAL A 48 18.19 24.40 -18.92
CA VAL A 48 18.27 24.17 -20.38
C VAL A 48 17.28 25.06 -21.15
N PHE A 49 16.10 25.30 -20.57
CA PHE A 49 14.98 26.01 -21.20
C PHE A 49 14.44 27.12 -20.28
N PRO A 50 15.24 28.18 -20.00
CA PRO A 50 14.91 29.20 -18.99
C PRO A 50 13.64 30.00 -19.31
N ASP A 51 13.38 30.25 -20.59
CA ASP A 51 12.25 31.07 -21.05
C ASP A 51 11.02 30.24 -21.50
N SER A 52 10.91 29.01 -21.01
CA SER A 52 9.92 28.04 -21.46
C SER A 52 9.07 27.53 -20.28
N PHE A 53 7.92 26.94 -20.59
CA PHE A 53 7.06 26.28 -19.57
C PHE A 53 7.55 24.87 -19.18
N TRP A 54 8.55 24.31 -19.84
CA TRP A 54 9.06 22.96 -19.60
C TRP A 54 9.41 22.66 -18.14
N PRO A 55 9.97 23.58 -17.37
CA PRO A 55 10.22 23.35 -15.92
C PRO A 55 8.96 23.03 -15.11
N ALA A 56 7.77 23.47 -15.57
CA ALA A 56 6.51 23.19 -14.88
C ALA A 56 5.98 21.76 -15.15
N VAL A 57 6.40 21.10 -16.24
CA VAL A 57 5.90 19.79 -16.64
C VAL A 57 6.15 18.69 -15.59
N PRO A 58 7.35 18.54 -15.01
CA PRO A 58 7.57 17.54 -13.97
C PRO A 58 6.66 17.73 -12.74
N VAL A 59 6.44 18.98 -12.32
CA VAL A 59 5.54 19.28 -11.21
C VAL A 59 4.11 18.89 -11.55
N PHE A 60 3.63 19.25 -12.73
CA PHE A 60 2.29 18.90 -13.18
C PHE A 60 2.07 17.38 -13.21
N VAL A 61 3.01 16.64 -13.79
CA VAL A 61 2.96 15.17 -13.87
C VAL A 61 2.95 14.55 -12.44
N THR A 62 3.82 15.02 -11.57
CA THR A 62 3.87 14.54 -10.18
C THR A 62 2.57 14.82 -9.45
N CYS A 63 2.00 16.02 -9.58
CA CYS A 63 0.71 16.38 -8.98
C CYS A 63 -0.43 15.50 -9.50
N MET A 64 -0.47 15.20 -10.80
CA MET A 64 -1.47 14.31 -11.38
C MET A 64 -1.37 12.88 -10.84
N ILE A 65 -0.15 12.35 -10.70
CA ILE A 65 0.10 11.02 -10.11
C ILE A 65 -0.36 11.00 -8.64
N LEU A 66 0.01 12.01 -7.86
CA LEU A 66 -0.36 12.10 -6.44
C LEU A 66 -1.88 12.25 -6.26
N LEU A 67 -2.54 13.02 -7.12
CA LEU A 67 -3.99 13.17 -7.11
C LEU A 67 -4.68 11.84 -7.40
N GLN A 68 -4.23 11.13 -8.43
CA GLN A 68 -4.75 9.80 -8.76
C GLN A 68 -4.56 8.81 -7.60
N GLU A 69 -3.39 8.80 -6.98
CA GLU A 69 -3.09 7.92 -5.83
C GLU A 69 -3.93 8.31 -4.61
N ARG A 70 -4.18 9.59 -4.39
CA ARG A 70 -5.07 10.06 -3.32
C ARG A 70 -6.49 9.51 -3.46
N PHE A 71 -7.03 9.49 -4.68
CA PHE A 71 -8.35 8.90 -4.94
C PHE A 71 -8.37 7.37 -4.79
N ARG A 72 -7.22 6.73 -5.00
CA ARG A 72 -7.07 5.27 -4.84
C ARG A 72 -6.71 4.85 -3.41
N LEU A 73 -6.44 5.79 -2.52
CA LEU A 73 -5.93 5.48 -1.18
C LEU A 73 -6.81 4.47 -0.42
N GLY A 74 -8.13 4.57 -0.52
CA GLY A 74 -9.07 3.64 0.10
C GLY A 74 -8.98 2.20 -0.41
N ARG A 75 -8.42 1.96 -1.60
CA ARG A 75 -8.24 0.62 -2.16
C ARG A 75 -7.13 -0.17 -1.49
N HIS A 76 -6.23 0.52 -0.77
CA HIS A 76 -5.14 -0.12 -0.03
C HIS A 76 -5.55 -0.68 1.33
N ARG A 77 -6.84 -0.63 1.66
CA ARG A 77 -7.37 -1.25 2.88
C ARG A 77 -7.30 -2.77 2.80
N ALA A 78 -6.93 -3.38 3.91
CA ALA A 78 -6.87 -4.83 4.04
C ALA A 78 -7.31 -5.26 5.45
N TRP A 79 -7.90 -6.45 5.54
CA TRP A 79 -8.28 -7.08 6.80
C TRP A 79 -7.46 -8.35 6.96
N ILE A 80 -6.83 -8.48 8.11
CA ILE A 80 -6.01 -9.64 8.46
C ILE A 80 -6.83 -10.50 9.42
N THR A 81 -7.08 -11.75 9.05
CA THR A 81 -7.71 -12.75 9.90
C THR A 81 -6.73 -13.87 10.20
N ALA A 82 -7.08 -14.80 11.09
CA ALA A 82 -6.25 -15.98 11.36
C ALA A 82 -6.11 -16.90 10.12
N GLN A 83 -7.04 -16.83 9.18
CA GLN A 83 -7.15 -17.74 8.04
C GLN A 83 -6.68 -17.16 6.73
N ARG A 84 -6.84 -15.83 6.53
CA ARG A 84 -6.57 -15.16 5.25
C ARG A 84 -6.34 -13.65 5.40
N ILE A 85 -5.75 -13.06 4.38
CA ILE A 85 -5.68 -11.60 4.18
C ILE A 85 -6.75 -11.26 3.14
N ILE A 86 -7.65 -10.34 3.48
CA ILE A 86 -8.74 -9.89 2.59
C ILE A 86 -8.44 -8.47 2.14
N LEU A 87 -8.34 -8.25 0.84
CA LEU A 87 -8.12 -6.92 0.27
C LEU A 87 -9.45 -6.23 -0.06
N GLN A 88 -9.45 -4.91 -0.02
CA GLN A 88 -10.64 -4.10 -0.36
C GLN A 88 -11.20 -4.41 -1.76
N GLU A 89 -10.35 -4.81 -2.70
CA GLU A 89 -10.74 -5.15 -4.07
C GLU A 89 -11.41 -6.54 -4.18
N GLY A 90 -11.52 -7.28 -3.08
CA GLY A 90 -12.12 -8.60 -3.01
C GLY A 90 -11.15 -9.75 -3.25
N GLU A 91 -9.87 -9.44 -3.42
CA GLU A 91 -8.81 -10.45 -3.52
C GLU A 91 -8.46 -10.98 -2.14
N GLU A 92 -8.23 -12.29 -2.05
CA GLU A 92 -7.96 -12.98 -0.79
C GLU A 92 -6.66 -13.79 -0.89
N VAL A 93 -5.90 -13.82 0.19
CA VAL A 93 -4.68 -14.61 0.30
C VAL A 93 -4.75 -15.47 1.55
N ALA A 94 -4.79 -16.79 1.39
CA ALA A 94 -4.80 -17.71 2.53
C ALA A 94 -3.51 -17.58 3.36
N MET A 95 -3.61 -17.63 4.70
CA MET A 95 -2.43 -17.58 5.58
C MET A 95 -1.49 -18.77 5.38
N THR A 96 -2.01 -19.90 4.96
CA THR A 96 -1.21 -21.11 4.67
C THR A 96 -0.20 -20.93 3.53
N VAL A 97 -0.43 -19.97 2.62
CA VAL A 97 0.52 -19.68 1.54
C VAL A 97 1.44 -18.49 1.86
N VAL A 98 1.25 -17.83 2.99
CA VAL A 98 2.11 -16.74 3.43
C VAL A 98 3.38 -17.32 4.04
N ASP A 99 4.52 -16.88 3.51
CA ASP A 99 5.84 -17.25 4.02
C ASP A 99 6.30 -16.27 5.10
N ARG A 100 6.36 -14.99 4.75
CA ARG A 100 6.87 -13.95 5.63
C ARG A 100 6.33 -12.57 5.28
N ALA A 101 6.10 -11.76 6.31
CA ALA A 101 5.80 -10.34 6.19
C ALA A 101 6.95 -9.50 6.76
N GLU A 102 7.39 -8.50 5.99
CA GLU A 102 8.49 -7.61 6.36
C GLU A 102 8.10 -6.15 6.14
N PRO A 103 8.42 -5.24 7.09
CA PRO A 103 8.29 -3.81 6.86
C PRO A 103 9.22 -3.38 5.72
N ARG A 104 8.69 -2.67 4.72
CA ARG A 104 9.50 -2.16 3.61
C ARG A 104 8.96 -0.82 3.09
N GLY A 105 9.79 0.20 3.09
CA GLY A 105 9.38 1.54 2.67
C GLY A 105 8.25 2.08 3.53
N THR A 106 7.14 2.47 2.92
CA THR A 106 5.94 2.98 3.61
C THR A 106 4.91 1.89 3.91
N GLY A 107 5.24 0.62 3.68
CA GLY A 107 4.31 -0.49 3.83
C GLY A 107 4.93 -1.77 4.37
N VAL A 108 4.22 -2.86 4.16
CA VAL A 108 4.63 -4.21 4.50
C VAL A 108 4.59 -5.06 3.23
N ARG A 109 5.68 -5.78 2.97
CA ARG A 109 5.77 -6.78 1.91
C ARG A 109 5.49 -8.16 2.49
N VAL A 110 4.53 -8.84 1.90
CA VAL A 110 4.17 -10.22 2.24
C VAL A 110 4.69 -11.13 1.14
N SER A 111 5.55 -12.07 1.49
CA SER A 111 6.05 -13.11 0.59
C SER A 111 5.16 -14.33 0.69
N CYS A 112 4.92 -15.04 -0.41
CA CYS A 112 4.11 -16.24 -0.47
C CYS A 112 4.91 -17.42 -0.98
N HIS A 113 4.60 -18.63 -0.48
CA HIS A 113 5.20 -19.88 -0.93
C HIS A 113 4.73 -20.28 -2.34
N GLY A 114 5.54 -21.07 -3.02
CA GLY A 114 5.11 -21.88 -4.16
C GLY A 114 5.04 -21.20 -5.51
N GLY A 115 5.50 -19.94 -5.66
CA GLY A 115 5.58 -19.30 -6.98
C GLY A 115 4.23 -19.05 -7.70
N ALA A 116 3.13 -19.55 -7.15
CA ALA A 116 1.78 -19.39 -7.70
C ALA A 116 1.30 -17.93 -7.65
N ARG A 117 1.91 -17.13 -6.80
CA ARG A 117 1.60 -15.71 -6.64
C ARG A 117 2.86 -14.90 -6.31
N ARG A 118 3.02 -13.79 -7.03
CA ARG A 118 3.98 -12.74 -6.60
C ARG A 118 3.50 -12.17 -5.28
N GLY A 119 4.44 -11.91 -4.36
CA GLY A 119 4.14 -11.38 -3.03
C GLY A 119 3.19 -10.18 -3.06
N LEU A 120 2.43 -10.02 -2.00
CA LEU A 120 1.50 -8.93 -1.77
C LEU A 120 2.24 -7.74 -1.13
N ARG A 121 1.87 -6.52 -1.49
CA ARG A 121 2.35 -5.30 -0.83
C ARG A 121 1.18 -4.54 -0.23
N LEU A 122 1.23 -4.35 1.08
CA LEU A 122 0.31 -3.48 1.82
C LEU A 122 0.96 -2.10 1.94
N SER A 123 0.36 -1.07 1.33
CA SER A 123 0.92 0.27 1.25
C SER A 123 0.33 1.20 2.31
N TYR A 124 1.06 2.28 2.64
CA TYR A 124 0.63 3.35 3.56
C TYR A 124 0.26 2.84 4.95
N VAL A 125 1.05 1.92 5.49
CA VAL A 125 0.83 1.31 6.80
C VAL A 125 1.24 2.27 7.91
N ARG A 126 0.36 2.48 8.89
CA ARG A 126 0.62 3.36 10.03
C ARG A 126 1.66 2.77 10.98
N ASP A 127 1.50 1.50 11.31
CA ASP A 127 2.43 0.75 12.17
C ASP A 127 2.89 -0.51 11.43
N ARG A 128 3.99 -0.38 10.73
CA ARG A 128 4.57 -1.45 9.89
C ARG A 128 5.05 -2.65 10.70
N PRO A 129 5.77 -2.47 11.81
CA PRO A 129 6.20 -3.60 12.63
C PRO A 129 5.02 -4.38 13.22
N ALA A 130 4.00 -3.69 13.73
CA ALA A 130 2.82 -4.34 14.32
C ALA A 130 2.04 -5.15 13.28
N LEU A 131 1.83 -4.61 12.07
CA LEU A 131 1.17 -5.33 10.99
C LEU A 131 1.98 -6.54 10.52
N ALA A 132 3.28 -6.40 10.33
CA ALA A 132 4.16 -7.50 9.93
C ALA A 132 4.17 -8.61 10.99
N GLN A 133 4.23 -8.26 12.26
CA GLN A 133 4.16 -9.21 13.37
C GLN A 133 2.82 -9.94 13.43
N ALA A 134 1.71 -9.24 13.25
CA ALA A 134 0.37 -9.84 13.23
C ALA A 134 0.24 -10.89 12.11
N ILE A 135 0.73 -10.55 10.90
CA ILE A 135 0.73 -11.48 9.77
C ILE A 135 1.64 -12.69 10.03
N ASN A 136 2.86 -12.46 10.51
CA ASN A 136 3.80 -13.55 10.79
C ASN A 136 3.29 -14.51 11.89
N THR A 137 2.65 -13.97 12.93
CA THR A 137 2.03 -14.79 13.98
C THR A 137 0.89 -15.62 13.41
N ALA A 138 -0.01 -15.01 12.65
CA ALA A 138 -1.13 -15.73 12.03
C ALA A 138 -0.66 -16.79 11.02
N ALA A 139 0.40 -16.52 10.25
CA ALA A 139 0.97 -17.50 9.32
C ALA A 139 1.63 -18.67 10.04
N ALA A 140 2.32 -18.43 11.18
CA ALA A 140 2.90 -19.48 11.99
C ALA A 140 1.84 -20.39 12.64
N GLU A 141 0.69 -19.82 13.03
CA GLU A 141 -0.43 -20.59 13.59
C GLU A 141 -1.19 -21.40 12.52
N ALA A 142 -1.14 -20.96 11.26
CA ALA A 142 -1.81 -21.61 10.14
C ALA A 142 -0.97 -22.71 9.44
N SER A 143 0.30 -22.84 9.84
CA SER A 143 1.28 -23.76 9.21
C SER A 143 1.16 -25.20 9.71
#